data_c84ba3e364a115c131576d31bf4b783f
#
_entry.id   c84ba3e364a115c131576d31bf4b783f
#
_cell.length_a   1.000
_cell.length_b   1.000
_cell.length_c   1.000
_cell.angle_alpha   90.00
_cell.angle_beta   90.00
_cell.angle_gamma   90.00
#
_symmetry.space_group_name_H-M   'P 1'
#
loop_
_entity.id
_entity.type
_entity.pdbx_description
1 polymer ?
#
loop_
_entity_poly.entity_id
_entity_poly.type
_entity_poly.pdbx_seq_one_letter_code
_entity_poly.pdbx_strand_id
1 'polypeptide(L)'
;MFGVFVEWLSKKTGEEVGMEGKLKISFIGDSHIAYWPFESYFPKWECYNYGVPGKGLDYVEMFHKDVSDSYVVVQLGTNDIYNLNTENMDVYVERYVKAVGAISSRGTYLFCIFPRNDFMDSTAVNCFIALLNGKIREKIKEETNVVYLDVFDKLLLNDKLNPDLTIDDLHLNGAGYRILVYTLRDLFLTDR
;
A
#
# COMPACT_ATOMS: atom_id res chain seq x y z
N MET A 1 0.37 -21.12 6.95
CA MET A 1 -0.29 -20.28 5.93
C MET A 1 0.70 -19.49 5.07
N PHE A 2 1.92 -19.23 5.53
CA PHE A 2 3.02 -18.62 4.75
C PHE A 2 3.52 -19.49 3.58
N GLY A 3 3.50 -20.83 3.71
CA GLY A 3 4.08 -21.73 2.72
C GLY A 3 3.34 -21.81 1.37
N VAL A 4 2.03 -21.61 1.35
CA VAL A 4 1.22 -21.69 0.10
C VAL A 4 1.42 -20.47 -0.79
N PHE A 5 1.74 -19.33 -0.19
CA PHE A 5 1.97 -18.06 -0.90
C PHE A 5 3.35 -18.02 -1.57
N VAL A 6 4.39 -18.51 -0.89
CA VAL A 6 5.74 -18.67 -1.46
C VAL A 6 5.70 -19.64 -2.64
N GLU A 7 4.91 -20.73 -2.53
CA GLU A 7 4.75 -21.70 -3.61
C GLU A 7 4.00 -21.16 -4.84
N TRP A 8 3.08 -20.20 -4.63
CA TRP A 8 2.38 -19.51 -5.73
C TRP A 8 3.31 -18.57 -6.50
N LEU A 9 4.14 -17.78 -5.81
CA LEU A 9 5.16 -16.92 -6.44
C LEU A 9 6.18 -17.76 -7.22
N SER A 10 6.70 -18.84 -6.64
CA SER A 10 7.68 -19.71 -7.31
C SER A 10 7.13 -20.41 -8.54
N LYS A 11 5.83 -20.73 -8.61
CA LYS A 11 5.19 -21.33 -9.78
C LYS A 11 4.94 -20.35 -10.92
N LYS A 12 4.81 -19.04 -10.64
CA LYS A 12 4.63 -18.00 -11.66
C LYS A 12 5.95 -17.43 -12.19
N THR A 13 7.03 -17.52 -11.42
CA THR A 13 8.36 -17.01 -11.79
C THR A 13 9.30 -18.09 -12.34
N GLY A 14 8.80 -19.30 -12.61
CA GLY A 14 9.58 -20.42 -13.15
C GLY A 14 10.21 -20.22 -14.53
N GLU A 15 10.23 -19.01 -15.05
CA GLU A 15 11.18 -18.56 -16.06
C GLU A 15 12.43 -18.07 -15.34
N GLU A 16 13.56 -18.75 -15.54
CA GLU A 16 14.88 -18.17 -15.30
C GLU A 16 14.89 -16.80 -16.00
N VAL A 17 14.73 -15.73 -15.20
CA VAL A 17 14.90 -14.37 -15.69
C VAL A 17 16.39 -14.23 -16.02
N GLY A 18 16.73 -14.53 -17.25
CA GLY A 18 17.94 -14.05 -17.85
C GLY A 18 17.98 -12.54 -17.63
N MET A 19 18.88 -12.07 -16.76
CA MET A 19 18.94 -10.71 -16.24
C MET A 19 19.33 -9.70 -17.33
N GLU A 20 18.37 -9.29 -18.17
CA GLU A 20 18.53 -8.12 -19.05
C GLU A 20 17.57 -6.96 -18.73
N GLY A 21 16.70 -7.04 -17.71
CA GLY A 21 15.79 -5.95 -17.33
C GLY A 21 15.80 -5.62 -15.84
N LYS A 22 15.78 -4.33 -15.51
CA LYS A 22 15.53 -3.90 -14.14
C LYS A 22 14.10 -4.29 -13.74
N LEU A 23 13.90 -4.65 -12.46
CA LEU A 23 12.58 -4.88 -11.91
C LEU A 23 11.76 -3.58 -12.02
N LYS A 24 10.62 -3.62 -12.73
CA LYS A 24 9.72 -2.48 -12.89
C LYS A 24 8.69 -2.45 -11.79
N ILE A 25 8.55 -1.32 -11.11
CA ILE A 25 7.56 -1.11 -10.05
C ILE A 25 6.87 0.23 -10.26
N SER A 26 5.55 0.20 -10.31
CA SER A 26 4.67 1.36 -10.39
C SER A 26 4.05 1.64 -9.02
N PHE A 27 4.27 2.82 -8.46
CA PHE A 27 3.73 3.25 -7.19
C PHE A 27 2.51 4.14 -7.44
N ILE A 28 1.34 3.74 -6.94
CA ILE A 28 0.05 4.41 -7.17
C ILE A 28 -0.55 4.81 -5.83
N GLY A 29 -1.01 6.04 -5.67
CA GLY A 29 -1.66 6.47 -4.44
C GLY A 29 -1.73 7.96 -4.22
N ASP A 30 -1.76 8.34 -2.95
CA ASP A 30 -1.91 9.73 -2.50
C ASP A 30 -0.55 10.41 -2.21
N SER A 31 -0.53 11.35 -1.25
CA SER A 31 0.69 12.07 -0.86
C SER A 31 1.77 11.16 -0.27
N HIS A 32 1.41 10.06 0.39
CA HIS A 32 2.39 9.11 0.92
C HIS A 32 3.19 8.45 -0.20
N ILE A 33 2.57 8.18 -1.35
CA ILE A 33 3.28 7.72 -2.54
C ILE A 33 4.03 8.87 -3.21
N ALA A 34 3.38 10.04 -3.39
CA ALA A 34 3.98 11.18 -4.08
C ALA A 34 5.30 11.64 -3.44
N TYR A 35 5.37 11.60 -2.10
CA TYR A 35 6.54 12.06 -1.33
C TYR A 35 7.54 10.96 -0.99
N TRP A 36 7.26 9.71 -1.35
CA TRP A 36 8.17 8.60 -1.07
C TRP A 36 9.41 8.68 -1.97
N PRO A 37 10.62 8.84 -1.41
CA PRO A 37 11.86 8.94 -2.19
C PRO A 37 12.39 7.54 -2.58
N PHE A 38 11.55 6.72 -3.24
CA PHE A 38 11.85 5.31 -3.52
C PHE A 38 13.07 5.12 -4.45
N GLU A 39 13.41 6.07 -5.30
CA GLU A 39 14.63 6.02 -6.13
C GLU A 39 15.89 5.89 -5.26
N SER A 40 15.92 6.57 -4.11
CA SER A 40 17.02 6.47 -3.14
C SER A 40 17.04 5.11 -2.43
N TYR A 41 15.89 4.48 -2.24
CA TYR A 41 15.78 3.19 -1.57
C TYR A 41 15.93 2.01 -2.52
N PHE A 42 15.57 2.16 -3.78
CA PHE A 42 15.54 1.10 -4.79
C PHE A 42 16.34 1.46 -6.06
N PRO A 43 17.63 1.79 -5.95
CA PRO A 43 18.44 2.31 -7.08
C PRO A 43 18.63 1.31 -8.23
N LYS A 44 18.35 0.02 -7.95
CA LYS A 44 18.46 -1.05 -8.95
C LYS A 44 17.13 -1.34 -9.66
N TRP A 45 16.02 -0.75 -9.21
CA TRP A 45 14.70 -0.96 -9.78
C TRP A 45 14.33 0.20 -10.70
N GLU A 46 13.44 -0.05 -11.63
CA GLU A 46 12.83 0.96 -12.48
C GLU A 46 11.50 1.38 -11.84
N CYS A 47 11.51 2.52 -11.14
CA CYS A 47 10.37 2.97 -10.34
C CYS A 47 9.62 4.09 -11.04
N TYR A 48 8.28 3.97 -11.08
CA TYR A 48 7.37 4.98 -11.61
C TYR A 48 6.47 5.52 -10.52
N ASN A 49 6.42 6.85 -10.35
CA ASN A 49 5.60 7.52 -9.35
C ASN A 49 4.29 8.02 -9.95
N TYR A 50 3.19 7.40 -9.57
CA TYR A 50 1.83 7.83 -9.87
C TYR A 50 1.10 8.29 -8.59
N GLY A 51 1.81 8.74 -7.57
CA GLY A 51 1.24 9.36 -6.40
C GLY A 51 0.79 10.78 -6.68
N VAL A 52 -0.41 11.14 -6.22
CA VAL A 52 -0.96 12.50 -6.35
C VAL A 52 -1.48 12.96 -4.99
N PRO A 53 -0.88 14.02 -4.40
CA PRO A 53 -1.30 14.52 -3.10
C PRO A 53 -2.79 14.89 -3.06
N GLY A 54 -3.45 14.59 -1.94
CA GLY A 54 -4.87 14.91 -1.71
C GLY A 54 -5.86 14.00 -2.43
N LYS A 55 -5.41 12.99 -3.18
CA LYS A 55 -6.30 12.06 -3.86
C LYS A 55 -6.79 10.95 -2.92
N GLY A 56 -8.03 10.52 -3.17
CA GLY A 56 -8.68 9.39 -2.51
C GLY A 56 -8.96 8.24 -3.48
N LEU A 57 -9.91 7.40 -3.12
CA LEU A 57 -10.28 6.20 -3.87
C LEU A 57 -10.66 6.46 -5.33
N ASP A 58 -11.34 7.57 -5.60
CA ASP A 58 -11.74 8.01 -6.95
C ASP A 58 -10.57 8.09 -7.93
N TYR A 59 -9.39 8.42 -7.43
CA TYR A 59 -8.18 8.46 -8.26
C TYR A 59 -7.80 7.08 -8.78
N VAL A 60 -7.89 6.03 -7.96
CA VAL A 60 -7.58 4.66 -8.39
C VAL A 60 -8.70 4.09 -9.24
N GLU A 61 -9.96 4.40 -8.94
CA GLU A 61 -11.10 4.02 -9.80
C GLU A 61 -10.97 4.56 -11.23
N MET A 62 -10.37 5.74 -11.39
CA MET A 62 -10.12 6.39 -12.69
C MET A 62 -8.71 6.16 -13.24
N PHE A 63 -7.91 5.34 -12.59
CA PHE A 63 -6.53 5.11 -13.04
C PHE A 63 -6.52 4.32 -14.35
N HIS A 64 -5.90 4.88 -15.39
CA HIS A 64 -5.93 4.34 -16.75
C HIS A 64 -4.54 4.17 -17.39
N LYS A 65 -3.46 4.34 -16.60
CA LYS A 65 -2.12 4.09 -17.11
C LYS A 65 -1.90 2.59 -17.28
N ASP A 66 -1.24 2.19 -18.36
CA ASP A 66 -0.82 0.81 -18.54
C ASP A 66 0.38 0.53 -17.62
N VAL A 67 0.16 -0.38 -16.69
CA VAL A 67 1.15 -0.88 -15.73
C VAL A 67 1.21 -2.41 -15.74
N SER A 68 0.69 -3.03 -16.80
CA SER A 68 0.57 -4.49 -16.93
C SER A 68 1.92 -5.22 -16.93
N ASP A 69 3.00 -4.53 -17.31
CA ASP A 69 4.38 -5.04 -17.30
C ASP A 69 5.14 -4.76 -16.00
N SER A 70 4.48 -4.12 -15.01
CA SER A 70 5.06 -3.74 -13.72
C SER A 70 4.47 -4.54 -12.58
N TYR A 71 5.21 -4.70 -11.49
CA TYR A 71 4.61 -4.87 -10.17
C TYR A 71 4.04 -3.53 -9.71
N VAL A 72 2.93 -3.56 -8.99
CA VAL A 72 2.26 -2.35 -8.52
C VAL A 72 2.28 -2.29 -6.99
N VAL A 73 2.65 -1.14 -6.44
CA VAL A 73 2.54 -0.84 -5.01
C VAL A 73 1.48 0.24 -4.84
N VAL A 74 0.44 -0.06 -4.07
CA VAL A 74 -0.68 0.86 -3.81
C VAL A 74 -0.66 1.29 -2.35
N GLN A 75 -0.82 2.59 -2.12
CA GLN A 75 -1.14 3.15 -0.81
C GLN A 75 -2.05 4.36 -0.99
N LEU A 76 -3.27 4.31 -0.43
CA LEU A 76 -4.25 5.39 -0.48
C LEU A 76 -5.32 5.17 0.61
N GLY A 77 -6.24 6.13 0.71
CA GLY A 77 -7.39 6.07 1.62
C GLY A 77 -7.31 7.08 2.75
N THR A 78 -6.13 7.63 3.00
CA THR A 78 -5.90 8.65 4.02
C THR A 78 -6.81 9.86 3.86
N ASN A 79 -7.02 10.33 2.62
CA ASN A 79 -7.86 11.50 2.35
C ASN A 79 -9.36 11.19 2.39
N ASP A 80 -9.75 9.93 2.26
CA ASP A 80 -11.17 9.53 2.31
C ASP A 80 -11.70 9.52 3.74
N ILE A 81 -10.84 9.38 4.76
CA ILE A 81 -11.21 9.27 6.19
C ILE A 81 -12.14 10.41 6.64
N TYR A 82 -11.95 11.62 6.09
CA TYR A 82 -12.79 12.78 6.43
C TYR A 82 -14.28 12.60 6.10
N ASN A 83 -14.60 11.74 5.12
CA ASN A 83 -15.95 11.51 4.60
C ASN A 83 -16.50 10.12 4.97
N LEU A 84 -15.71 9.32 5.72
CA LEU A 84 -16.11 7.98 6.11
C LEU A 84 -16.67 7.93 7.53
N ASN A 85 -17.63 7.06 7.72
CA ASN A 85 -18.24 6.69 8.98
C ASN A 85 -18.68 5.23 8.95
N THR A 86 -19.26 4.72 10.03
CA THR A 86 -19.68 3.31 10.12
C THR A 86 -20.81 2.94 9.16
N GLU A 87 -21.61 3.90 8.70
CA GLU A 87 -22.76 3.64 7.82
C GLU A 87 -22.33 3.44 6.36
N ASN A 88 -21.27 4.15 5.91
CA ASN A 88 -20.79 4.08 4.53
C ASN A 88 -19.51 3.23 4.35
N MET A 89 -18.94 2.72 5.45
CA MET A 89 -17.67 1.98 5.44
C MET A 89 -17.73 0.74 4.54
N ASP A 90 -18.79 -0.06 4.62
CA ASP A 90 -18.87 -1.31 3.85
C ASP A 90 -18.95 -1.04 2.34
N VAL A 91 -19.71 -0.02 1.94
CA VAL A 91 -19.77 0.42 0.52
C VAL A 91 -18.39 0.92 0.06
N TYR A 92 -17.67 1.65 0.91
CA TYR A 92 -16.33 2.09 0.60
C TYR A 92 -15.38 0.91 0.43
N VAL A 93 -15.41 -0.09 1.32
CA VAL A 93 -14.58 -1.30 1.25
C VAL A 93 -14.79 -2.07 -0.06
N GLU A 94 -16.06 -2.26 -0.46
CA GLU A 94 -16.39 -2.93 -1.74
C GLU A 94 -15.79 -2.17 -2.95
N ARG A 95 -15.95 -0.85 -2.99
CA ARG A 95 -15.37 -0.01 -4.05
C ARG A 95 -13.85 -0.06 -4.04
N TYR A 96 -13.24 0.02 -2.84
CA TYR A 96 -11.80 0.02 -2.65
C TYR A 96 -11.16 -1.26 -3.18
N VAL A 97 -11.68 -2.41 -2.75
CA VAL A 97 -11.19 -3.72 -3.18
C VAL A 97 -11.36 -3.91 -4.69
N LYS A 98 -12.52 -3.56 -5.22
CA LYS A 98 -12.78 -3.60 -6.66
C LYS A 98 -11.82 -2.74 -7.47
N ALA A 99 -11.56 -1.51 -7.02
CA ALA A 99 -10.65 -0.59 -7.72
C ALA A 99 -9.21 -1.12 -7.74
N VAL A 100 -8.72 -1.61 -6.58
CA VAL A 100 -7.37 -2.17 -6.47
C VAL A 100 -7.24 -3.48 -7.25
N GLY A 101 -8.23 -4.38 -7.15
CA GLY A 101 -8.26 -5.65 -7.88
C GLY A 101 -8.33 -5.50 -9.40
N ALA A 102 -8.90 -4.39 -9.89
CA ALA A 102 -8.99 -4.08 -11.32
C ALA A 102 -7.67 -3.60 -11.95
N ILE A 103 -6.63 -3.31 -11.16
CA ILE A 103 -5.33 -2.88 -11.69
C ILE A 103 -4.66 -4.05 -12.41
N SER A 104 -4.52 -3.94 -13.75
CA SER A 104 -3.79 -4.91 -14.53
C SER A 104 -2.29 -4.76 -14.28
N SER A 105 -1.67 -5.78 -13.65
CA SER A 105 -0.25 -5.75 -13.22
C SER A 105 0.33 -7.16 -13.18
N ARG A 106 1.64 -7.28 -13.00
CA ARG A 106 2.32 -8.56 -12.70
C ARG A 106 2.00 -9.08 -11.30
N GLY A 107 1.60 -8.20 -10.39
CA GLY A 107 1.19 -8.45 -9.02
C GLY A 107 1.05 -7.13 -8.28
N THR A 108 0.03 -7.00 -7.44
CA THR A 108 -0.27 -5.77 -6.71
C THR A 108 0.00 -5.96 -5.21
N TYR A 109 0.73 -5.02 -4.61
CA TYR A 109 1.04 -4.94 -3.20
C TYR A 109 0.32 -3.74 -2.60
N LEU A 110 -0.67 -4.01 -1.76
CA LEU A 110 -1.52 -3.00 -1.16
C LEU A 110 -1.09 -2.75 0.29
N PHE A 111 -0.54 -1.57 0.59
CA PHE A 111 -0.35 -1.15 1.97
C PHE A 111 -1.68 -0.80 2.64
N CYS A 112 -1.79 -1.08 3.93
CA CYS A 112 -2.88 -0.60 4.77
C CYS A 112 -2.98 0.94 4.73
N ILE A 113 -4.13 1.49 5.11
CA ILE A 113 -4.26 2.93 5.39
C ILE A 113 -3.47 3.22 6.66
N PHE A 114 -2.57 4.21 6.62
CA PHE A 114 -1.68 4.51 7.73
C PHE A 114 -2.38 5.24 8.87
N PRO A 115 -1.89 5.10 10.12
CA PRO A 115 -2.38 5.91 11.24
C PRO A 115 -2.01 7.38 11.04
N ARG A 116 -2.76 8.26 11.74
CA ARG A 116 -2.59 9.72 11.65
C ARG A 116 -2.97 10.41 12.95
N ASN A 117 -2.43 11.61 13.18
CA ASN A 117 -2.65 12.37 14.43
C ASN A 117 -3.23 13.78 14.20
N ASP A 118 -3.49 14.17 12.98
CA ASP A 118 -3.99 15.50 12.58
C ASP A 118 -5.50 15.72 12.85
N PHE A 119 -6.14 14.78 13.56
CA PHE A 119 -7.51 14.93 14.09
C PHE A 119 -7.50 15.30 15.57
N MET A 120 -8.56 15.98 16.04
CA MET A 120 -8.72 16.33 17.45
C MET A 120 -8.68 15.10 18.38
N ASP A 121 -9.30 13.99 17.97
CA ASP A 121 -9.23 12.71 18.65
C ASP A 121 -8.50 11.70 17.77
N SER A 122 -7.20 11.75 17.80
CA SER A 122 -6.33 10.87 17.01
C SER A 122 -6.52 9.39 17.36
N THR A 123 -6.81 9.08 18.64
CA THR A 123 -7.03 7.69 19.08
C THR A 123 -8.30 7.14 18.47
N ALA A 124 -9.41 7.87 18.51
CA ALA A 124 -10.67 7.45 17.93
C ALA A 124 -10.54 7.25 16.40
N VAL A 125 -9.86 8.18 15.71
CA VAL A 125 -9.61 8.05 14.26
C VAL A 125 -8.75 6.84 13.95
N ASN A 126 -7.70 6.58 14.70
CA ASN A 126 -6.84 5.43 14.46
C ASN A 126 -7.56 4.10 14.77
N CYS A 127 -8.45 4.05 15.77
CA CYS A 127 -9.34 2.89 15.97
C CYS A 127 -10.27 2.67 14.76
N PHE A 128 -10.82 3.77 14.20
CA PHE A 128 -11.65 3.68 12.99
C PHE A 128 -10.85 3.19 11.78
N ILE A 129 -9.63 3.70 11.57
CA ILE A 129 -8.73 3.25 10.50
C ILE A 129 -8.36 1.77 10.68
N ALA A 130 -8.08 1.32 11.90
CA ALA A 130 -7.80 -0.08 12.18
C ALA A 130 -8.98 -1.00 11.82
N LEU A 131 -10.21 -0.59 12.16
CA LEU A 131 -11.43 -1.31 11.78
C LEU A 131 -11.58 -1.37 10.25
N LEU A 132 -11.41 -0.24 9.56
CA LEU A 132 -11.47 -0.15 8.10
C LEU A 132 -10.42 -1.04 7.43
N ASN A 133 -9.18 -0.99 7.91
CA ASN A 133 -8.08 -1.86 7.44
C ASN A 133 -8.40 -3.34 7.64
N GLY A 134 -9.03 -3.69 8.78
CA GLY A 134 -9.49 -5.05 9.04
C GLY A 134 -10.49 -5.55 7.99
N LYS A 135 -11.48 -4.71 7.65
CA LYS A 135 -12.48 -5.03 6.60
C LYS A 135 -11.85 -5.14 5.21
N ILE A 136 -10.97 -4.20 4.83
CA ILE A 136 -10.23 -4.25 3.56
C ILE A 136 -9.41 -5.54 3.49
N ARG A 137 -8.66 -5.87 4.55
CA ARG A 137 -7.83 -7.08 4.61
C ARG A 137 -8.64 -8.37 4.44
N GLU A 138 -9.83 -8.45 5.05
CA GLU A 138 -10.69 -9.62 4.90
C GLU A 138 -11.24 -9.71 3.47
N LYS A 139 -11.71 -8.60 2.91
CA LYS A 139 -12.31 -8.60 1.58
C LYS A 139 -11.29 -8.80 0.46
N ILE A 140 -10.08 -8.24 0.58
CA ILE A 140 -9.02 -8.34 -0.44
C ILE A 140 -8.51 -9.78 -0.63
N LYS A 141 -8.77 -10.69 0.31
CA LYS A 141 -8.42 -12.12 0.17
C LYS A 141 -9.13 -12.80 -1.00
N GLU A 142 -10.23 -12.22 -1.47
CA GLU A 142 -10.96 -12.69 -2.64
C GLU A 142 -10.22 -12.35 -3.95
N GLU A 143 -9.29 -11.38 -3.91
CA GLU A 143 -8.50 -10.95 -5.06
C GLU A 143 -7.19 -11.75 -5.15
N THR A 144 -7.06 -12.57 -6.19
CA THR A 144 -5.93 -13.51 -6.33
C THR A 144 -4.60 -12.86 -6.70
N ASN A 145 -4.62 -11.60 -7.18
CA ASN A 145 -3.44 -10.88 -7.65
C ASN A 145 -2.99 -9.75 -6.69
N VAL A 146 -3.59 -9.66 -5.49
CA VAL A 146 -3.29 -8.60 -4.52
C VAL A 146 -2.76 -9.19 -3.22
N VAL A 147 -1.63 -8.64 -2.77
CA VAL A 147 -1.01 -8.94 -1.48
C VAL A 147 -1.21 -7.77 -0.55
N TYR A 148 -1.91 -7.98 0.56
CA TYR A 148 -2.12 -6.95 1.58
C TYR A 148 -0.91 -6.85 2.50
N LEU A 149 -0.38 -5.64 2.67
CA LEU A 149 0.79 -5.33 3.48
C LEU A 149 0.36 -4.54 4.73
N ASP A 150 0.25 -5.24 5.84
CA ASP A 150 -0.12 -4.63 7.12
C ASP A 150 1.12 -4.12 7.84
N VAL A 151 1.26 -2.81 7.90
CA VAL A 151 2.30 -2.12 8.66
C VAL A 151 1.72 -1.21 9.74
N PHE A 152 0.40 -1.28 9.99
CA PHE A 152 -0.31 -0.35 10.86
C PHE A 152 0.31 -0.31 12.25
N ASP A 153 0.45 -1.46 12.91
CA ASP A 153 1.02 -1.54 14.25
C ASP A 153 2.49 -1.13 14.32
N LYS A 154 3.23 -1.26 13.20
CA LYS A 154 4.63 -0.81 13.13
C LYS A 154 4.78 0.70 13.09
N LEU A 155 3.70 1.41 12.74
CA LEU A 155 3.66 2.86 12.67
C LEU A 155 3.07 3.48 13.94
N LEU A 156 2.49 2.68 14.86
CA LEU A 156 1.87 3.16 16.09
C LEU A 156 2.84 3.26 17.27
N LEU A 157 2.54 4.22 18.14
CA LEU A 157 3.03 4.33 19.52
C LEU A 157 1.86 4.80 20.38
N ASN A 158 1.42 3.97 21.36
CA ASN A 158 0.30 4.27 22.25
C ASN A 158 -0.98 4.68 21.47
N ASP A 159 -1.40 3.87 20.53
CA ASP A 159 -2.60 4.04 19.68
C ASP A 159 -2.61 5.30 18.79
N LYS A 160 -1.46 5.93 18.63
CA LYS A 160 -1.26 7.11 17.77
C LYS A 160 -0.14 6.86 16.78
N LEU A 161 -0.13 7.62 15.67
CA LEU A 161 1.02 7.63 14.77
C LEU A 161 2.27 8.03 15.59
N ASN A 162 3.29 7.18 15.55
CA ASN A 162 4.52 7.43 16.29
C ASN A 162 5.17 8.75 15.82
N PRO A 163 5.35 9.74 16.70
CA PRO A 163 5.91 11.04 16.31
C PRO A 163 7.33 10.97 15.74
N ASP A 164 8.10 9.91 16.03
CA ASP A 164 9.42 9.70 15.46
C ASP A 164 9.36 9.23 13.99
N LEU A 165 8.17 8.89 13.48
CA LEU A 165 7.96 8.38 12.12
C LEU A 165 7.24 9.36 11.19
N THR A 166 6.86 10.55 11.68
CA THR A 166 6.11 11.56 10.93
C THR A 166 6.81 12.91 10.90
N ILE A 167 6.43 13.77 9.95
CA ILE A 167 6.91 15.15 9.84
C ILE A 167 5.86 16.18 10.29
N ASP A 168 4.58 15.82 10.24
CA ASP A 168 3.44 16.73 10.41
C ASP A 168 2.17 16.04 10.94
N ASP A 169 2.34 14.96 11.71
CA ASP A 169 1.24 14.15 12.25
C ASP A 169 0.40 13.37 11.21
N LEU A 170 0.78 13.44 9.95
CA LEU A 170 0.15 12.74 8.82
C LEU A 170 1.18 12.05 7.94
N HIS A 171 2.12 12.80 7.36
CA HIS A 171 3.06 12.29 6.39
C HIS A 171 4.27 11.63 7.07
N LEU A 172 4.69 10.50 6.52
CA LEU A 172 5.85 9.77 7.03
C LEU A 172 7.16 10.54 6.74
N ASN A 173 8.07 10.48 7.70
CA ASN A 173 9.45 10.90 7.51
C ASN A 173 10.32 9.74 7.00
N GLY A 174 11.63 9.97 6.85
CA GLY A 174 12.55 8.95 6.37
C GLY A 174 12.61 7.68 7.25
N ALA A 175 12.30 7.76 8.56
CA ALA A 175 12.22 6.60 9.43
C ALA A 175 10.95 5.77 9.14
N GLY A 176 9.82 6.44 8.95
CA GLY A 176 8.56 5.81 8.56
C GLY A 176 8.68 5.11 7.20
N TYR A 177 9.22 5.79 6.19
CA TYR A 177 9.43 5.16 4.87
C TYR A 177 10.38 3.94 4.92
N ARG A 178 11.37 3.91 5.81
CA ARG A 178 12.21 2.71 5.97
C ARG A 178 11.43 1.47 6.39
N ILE A 179 10.36 1.61 7.18
CA ILE A 179 9.48 0.48 7.55
C ILE A 179 8.83 -0.09 6.29
N LEU A 180 8.32 0.77 5.40
CA LEU A 180 7.70 0.34 4.14
C LEU A 180 8.74 -0.33 3.22
N VAL A 181 9.94 0.24 3.14
CA VAL A 181 11.04 -0.30 2.32
C VAL A 181 11.43 -1.69 2.78
N TYR A 182 11.60 -1.93 4.10
CA TYR A 182 11.92 -3.26 4.61
C TYR A 182 10.80 -4.25 4.31
N THR A 183 9.53 -3.85 4.49
CA THR A 183 8.39 -4.71 4.19
C THR A 183 8.37 -5.12 2.71
N LEU A 184 8.67 -4.20 1.77
CA LEU A 184 8.76 -4.53 0.34
C LEU A 184 10.00 -5.37 0.00
N ARG A 185 11.17 -5.04 0.57
CA ARG A 185 12.41 -5.78 0.28
C ARG A 185 12.31 -7.24 0.71
N ASP A 186 11.71 -7.51 1.86
CA ASP A 186 11.52 -8.87 2.35
C ASP A 186 10.72 -9.73 1.36
N LEU A 187 9.76 -9.13 0.63
CA LEU A 187 8.97 -9.82 -0.38
C LEU A 187 9.77 -10.12 -1.66
N PHE A 188 10.57 -9.16 -2.11
CA PHE A 188 11.32 -9.30 -3.38
C PHE A 188 12.69 -9.97 -3.22
N LEU A 189 13.22 -10.13 -2.00
CA LEU A 189 14.51 -10.78 -1.73
C LEU A 189 14.38 -12.24 -1.29
N THR A 190 13.22 -12.67 -0.82
CA THR A 190 12.94 -14.08 -0.47
C THR A 190 12.72 -14.97 -1.70
N ASP A 191 12.66 -14.38 -2.89
CA ASP A 191 12.48 -15.08 -4.17
C ASP A 191 13.82 -15.37 -4.91
N ARG A 192 14.93 -15.53 -4.17
CA ARG A 192 16.23 -15.92 -4.75
C ARG A 192 16.71 -17.24 -4.20
#